data_7d4400b8a899498c92b88b1782b33af4
#
_entry.id   7d4400b8a899498c92b88b1782b33af4
#
_cell.length_a   1.000
_cell.length_b   1.000
_cell.length_c   1.000
_cell.angle_alpha   90.00
_cell.angle_beta   90.00
_cell.angle_gamma   90.00
#
_symmetry.space_group_name_H-M   'P 1'
#
loop_
_entity.id
_entity.type
_entity.pdbx_description
1 polymer ?
#
loop_
_entity_poly.entity_id
_entity_poly.type
_entity_poly.pdbx_seq_one_letter_code
_entity_poly.pdbx_strand_id
1 'polypeptide(L)'
;MASVSATLKPVGSPKKLTLNRPELPPAADVHNKLKQQNRRQGLNANLRFSSHRRAKAPQAVTTDAPSESTSAELSYGPLANYVPLFVMLQLEVVSRENELPNEEKLEKQLNELKAAGVDGVMVDVWWGIAEAKGPNQYDWSAYRKLFQLVQKSGLRIQAIMSLHQCGGNIGDAVYIPIPDWVLAVGENDPDIFYTNRSGNRNKEYLSLGVDNLPLFEGRTAVEMYRDYMKSFRESMSEFFESGSIVDIQVGLGPAGELRYPSYPETQGWKFPGIGEFQCYDKYLKQDFQAAAAKAGHPEWELPDDAGTYNDMPEKTGFFATNGTYLTERGKFFLEWYSNKLIEHGDQILDEANQVFQGCKVRLAAKVSGIHWWYRDHSHACELTSGYYNLKDRDGYRPLARMISRHYGTFNFTCLEMRNSEQPAHAKSAPQQLVQQVLSSGWRENVDVAGENALSRYDRAGYNQILLNVRPNGVGKNGAAKQKMAGVTYLRLSDELLQPRNFRIFKLFVKKMHADQDYCRDITDVALCRDQNGRFLWMNFWRPPNRSNHSHGIEKRI
;
A
#
# COMPACT_ATOMS: atom_id res chain seq x y z
N MET A 1 42.09 32.35 -11.78
CA MET A 1 43.53 32.19 -12.02
C MET A 1 44.06 31.08 -11.11
N ALA A 2 44.89 30.25 -11.70
CA ALA A 2 45.68 29.15 -11.15
C ALA A 2 44.98 27.78 -11.08
N SER A 3 45.12 27.07 -12.18
CA SER A 3 45.09 25.62 -12.33
C SER A 3 46.34 24.96 -11.72
N VAL A 4 46.13 23.85 -10.99
CA VAL A 4 47.25 22.93 -10.70
C VAL A 4 46.85 21.55 -11.22
N SER A 5 47.56 21.16 -12.26
CA SER A 5 47.55 19.84 -12.89
C SER A 5 48.52 18.94 -12.13
N ALA A 6 48.11 17.79 -11.64
CA ALA A 6 49.02 16.76 -11.09
C ALA A 6 48.94 15.49 -11.95
N THR A 7 49.99 15.25 -12.69
CA THR A 7 50.28 14.04 -13.47
C THR A 7 50.70 12.89 -12.56
N LEU A 8 50.01 11.76 -12.64
CA LEU A 8 50.39 10.48 -12.02
C LEU A 8 51.04 9.55 -13.07
N LYS A 9 52.22 9.07 -12.77
CA LYS A 9 52.99 8.06 -13.53
C LYS A 9 52.42 6.63 -13.25
N PRO A 10 52.57 5.71 -14.20
CA PRO A 10 52.08 4.34 -14.02
C PRO A 10 53.07 3.48 -13.21
N VAL A 11 52.53 2.68 -12.29
CA VAL A 11 53.26 1.67 -11.50
C VAL A 11 52.96 0.28 -12.09
N GLY A 12 54.03 -0.52 -12.14
CA GLY A 12 54.12 -1.76 -12.88
C GLY A 12 53.29 -2.94 -12.39
N SER A 13 53.18 -3.91 -13.29
CA SER A 13 52.45 -5.18 -13.17
C SER A 13 52.99 -6.11 -12.09
N PRO A 14 52.18 -6.84 -11.33
CA PRO A 14 52.66 -7.93 -10.49
C PRO A 14 52.70 -9.28 -11.19
N LYS A 15 53.72 -10.05 -10.83
CA LYS A 15 54.08 -11.38 -11.35
C LYS A 15 53.04 -12.46 -11.01
N LYS A 16 52.86 -13.39 -11.94
CA LYS A 16 52.12 -14.66 -11.75
C LYS A 16 52.78 -15.52 -10.68
N LEU A 17 52.00 -15.93 -9.69
CA LEU A 17 52.29 -17.07 -8.80
C LEU A 17 51.42 -18.24 -9.21
N THR A 18 52.07 -19.33 -9.63
CA THR A 18 51.51 -20.65 -9.85
C THR A 18 51.38 -21.39 -8.53
N LEU A 19 50.16 -21.81 -8.16
CA LEU A 19 49.93 -22.72 -7.05
C LEU A 19 49.35 -24.03 -7.59
N ASN A 20 50.04 -25.12 -7.21
CA ASN A 20 49.76 -26.50 -7.54
C ASN A 20 48.40 -26.97 -6.99
N ARG A 21 47.62 -27.71 -7.81
CA ARG A 21 46.46 -28.51 -7.42
C ARG A 21 46.96 -29.83 -6.84
N PRO A 22 46.32 -30.36 -5.77
CA PRO A 22 46.30 -31.78 -5.50
C PRO A 22 45.08 -32.45 -6.16
N GLU A 23 45.32 -33.60 -6.78
CA GLU A 23 44.36 -34.46 -7.44
C GLU A 23 43.45 -35.18 -6.40
N LEU A 24 42.16 -35.33 -6.73
CA LEU A 24 41.17 -36.16 -6.03
C LEU A 24 41.05 -37.51 -6.73
N PRO A 25 40.92 -38.62 -6.00
CA PRO A 25 40.71 -39.95 -6.59
C PRO A 25 39.25 -40.20 -7.01
N PRO A 26 38.99 -41.19 -7.91
CA PRO A 26 37.72 -41.37 -8.58
C PRO A 26 36.62 -42.05 -7.74
N ALA A 27 35.38 -41.76 -8.11
CA ALA A 27 34.17 -42.30 -7.54
C ALA A 27 34.03 -43.82 -7.76
N ALA A 28 33.61 -44.55 -6.71
CA ALA A 28 33.11 -45.91 -6.83
C ALA A 28 31.67 -46.01 -6.32
N ASP A 29 30.86 -46.71 -7.13
CA ASP A 29 29.47 -47.10 -6.92
C ASP A 29 29.16 -47.69 -5.56
N VAL A 30 28.04 -47.22 -4.96
CA VAL A 30 27.23 -48.06 -4.05
C VAL A 30 25.76 -47.83 -4.37
N HIS A 31 25.26 -48.68 -5.24
CA HIS A 31 23.83 -48.93 -5.44
C HIS A 31 23.38 -50.12 -4.62
N ASN A 32 22.19 -50.06 -4.03
CA ASN A 32 21.40 -51.10 -3.44
C ASN A 32 21.79 -51.63 -2.02
N LYS A 33 20.98 -51.13 -1.08
CA LYS A 33 20.20 -51.99 -0.14
C LYS A 33 19.58 -51.13 0.97
N LEU A 34 18.25 -51.06 1.00
CA LEU A 34 17.43 -51.11 2.19
C LEU A 34 15.97 -50.72 1.87
N LYS A 35 15.26 -51.66 1.28
CA LYS A 35 13.81 -51.78 1.47
C LYS A 35 13.56 -52.71 2.65
N GLN A 36 12.57 -52.31 3.45
CA GLN A 36 11.92 -53.06 4.54
C GLN A 36 12.45 -52.78 5.95
N GLN A 37 11.62 -52.03 6.63
CA GLN A 37 11.10 -52.15 8.01
C GLN A 37 10.86 -50.73 8.57
N ASN A 38 9.64 -50.30 8.70
CA ASN A 38 8.90 -50.33 9.92
C ASN A 38 7.50 -49.75 9.77
N ARG A 39 6.54 -50.61 9.99
CA ARG A 39 5.17 -50.25 10.34
C ARG A 39 5.12 -50.02 11.87
N ARG A 40 4.24 -49.05 12.23
CA ARG A 40 3.63 -48.85 13.55
C ARG A 40 4.45 -48.06 14.58
N GLN A 41 4.06 -46.78 14.74
CA GLN A 41 3.39 -46.38 15.99
C GLN A 41 2.81 -44.98 15.79
N GLY A 42 1.49 -44.87 15.86
CA GLY A 42 0.75 -43.62 15.86
C GLY A 42 0.71 -43.05 17.27
N LEU A 43 0.81 -41.75 17.35
CA LEU A 43 0.38 -40.96 18.49
C LEU A 43 -0.55 -39.86 18.01
N ASN A 44 -1.85 -40.12 18.18
CA ASN A 44 -2.91 -39.16 18.02
C ASN A 44 -2.87 -38.15 19.17
N ALA A 45 -2.63 -36.88 18.86
CA ALA A 45 -2.99 -35.77 19.74
C ALA A 45 -4.30 -35.17 19.25
N ASN A 46 -5.41 -35.66 19.82
CA ASN A 46 -6.74 -35.10 19.58
C ASN A 46 -6.93 -33.79 20.34
N LEU A 47 -6.94 -32.67 19.65
CA LEU A 47 -7.58 -31.46 20.12
C LEU A 47 -9.09 -31.54 19.82
N ARG A 48 -9.88 -31.77 20.88
CA ARG A 48 -11.34 -31.79 20.82
C ARG A 48 -11.87 -30.37 20.67
N PHE A 49 -12.41 -30.06 19.49
CA PHE A 49 -13.39 -28.97 19.34
C PHE A 49 -14.78 -29.52 19.71
N SER A 50 -15.43 -28.88 20.66
CA SER A 50 -16.76 -29.20 21.10
C SER A 50 -17.78 -28.91 20.01
N SER A 51 -18.47 -29.93 19.55
CA SER A 51 -19.58 -29.86 18.60
C SER A 51 -20.85 -29.38 19.32
N HIS A 52 -21.37 -28.22 18.91
CA HIS A 52 -22.73 -27.80 19.23
C HIS A 52 -23.68 -28.17 18.09
N ARG A 53 -24.57 -29.09 18.40
CA ARG A 53 -25.90 -29.42 17.85
C ARG A 53 -26.26 -28.96 16.46
N ARG A 54 -26.35 -29.91 15.53
CA ARG A 54 -27.14 -29.87 14.29
C ARG A 54 -28.62 -29.57 14.61
N ALA A 55 -29.14 -28.46 14.10
CA ALA A 55 -30.56 -28.25 13.96
C ALA A 55 -31.04 -28.91 12.65
N LYS A 56 -32.19 -29.61 12.72
CA LYS A 56 -32.82 -30.28 11.60
C LYS A 56 -33.33 -29.24 10.59
N ALA A 57 -33.11 -29.54 9.30
CA ALA A 57 -33.71 -28.79 8.20
C ALA A 57 -35.22 -28.94 8.18
N PRO A 58 -35.99 -27.87 7.91
CA PRO A 58 -37.42 -27.99 7.64
C PRO A 58 -37.65 -28.52 6.21
N GLN A 59 -38.64 -29.42 6.10
CA GLN A 59 -39.11 -29.99 4.84
C GLN A 59 -39.79 -28.88 3.98
N ALA A 60 -39.49 -28.92 2.69
CA ALA A 60 -40.14 -28.07 1.69
C ALA A 60 -41.63 -28.43 1.54
N VAL A 61 -42.45 -27.42 1.68
CA VAL A 61 -43.84 -27.46 1.25
C VAL A 61 -43.90 -26.97 -0.19
N THR A 62 -44.29 -27.84 -1.10
CA THR A 62 -44.56 -27.49 -2.49
C THR A 62 -45.91 -26.78 -2.56
N THR A 63 -45.94 -25.53 -2.97
CA THR A 63 -47.12 -24.86 -3.48
C THR A 63 -46.83 -24.37 -4.88
N ASP A 64 -47.58 -24.87 -5.84
CA ASP A 64 -47.58 -24.42 -7.23
C ASP A 64 -47.92 -22.93 -7.32
N ALA A 65 -47.04 -22.17 -7.95
CA ALA A 65 -47.31 -20.81 -8.38
C ALA A 65 -46.99 -20.66 -9.87
N PRO A 66 -47.83 -19.97 -10.64
CA PRO A 66 -47.64 -19.85 -12.08
C PRO A 66 -46.41 -18.98 -12.37
N SER A 67 -45.58 -19.50 -13.25
CA SER A 67 -44.40 -18.83 -13.79
C SER A 67 -44.83 -17.73 -14.76
N GLU A 68 -44.61 -16.48 -14.38
CA GLU A 68 -44.26 -15.42 -15.31
C GLU A 68 -42.97 -14.77 -14.83
N SER A 69 -41.87 -15.30 -15.32
CA SER A 69 -40.59 -14.65 -15.21
C SER A 69 -40.45 -13.54 -16.24
N THR A 70 -40.98 -12.37 -15.93
CA THR A 70 -40.46 -11.16 -16.53
C THR A 70 -39.09 -10.94 -15.91
N SER A 71 -38.04 -11.29 -16.68
CA SER A 71 -36.68 -10.85 -16.42
C SER A 71 -36.66 -9.32 -16.43
N ALA A 72 -36.82 -8.72 -15.25
CA ALA A 72 -36.49 -7.31 -15.07
C ALA A 72 -35.02 -7.19 -15.41
N GLU A 73 -34.69 -6.75 -16.62
CA GLU A 73 -33.37 -6.25 -16.96
C GLU A 73 -33.03 -5.17 -15.94
N LEU A 74 -32.14 -5.50 -15.01
CA LEU A 74 -31.55 -4.53 -14.11
C LEU A 74 -30.82 -3.51 -15.00
N SER A 75 -31.48 -2.42 -15.31
CA SER A 75 -30.88 -1.25 -15.95
C SER A 75 -29.80 -0.73 -15.00
N TYR A 76 -28.58 -1.19 -15.23
CA TYR A 76 -27.43 -0.59 -14.57
C TYR A 76 -27.34 0.87 -15.02
N GLY A 77 -27.36 1.77 -14.04
CA GLY A 77 -27.35 3.21 -14.29
C GLY A 77 -26.16 3.66 -15.16
N PRO A 78 -26.25 4.85 -15.74
CA PRO A 78 -25.30 5.38 -16.73
C PRO A 78 -23.84 5.38 -16.26
N LEU A 79 -23.57 5.29 -14.96
CA LEU A 79 -22.21 5.31 -14.38
C LEU A 79 -21.61 3.91 -14.12
N ALA A 80 -22.19 2.83 -14.61
CA ALA A 80 -21.70 1.47 -14.36
C ALA A 80 -20.21 1.25 -14.75
N ASN A 81 -19.75 1.94 -15.77
CA ASN A 81 -18.37 1.85 -16.27
C ASN A 81 -17.49 3.04 -15.86
N TYR A 82 -18.04 4.03 -15.18
CA TYR A 82 -17.33 5.21 -14.70
C TYR A 82 -16.31 4.83 -13.62
N VAL A 83 -15.08 5.34 -13.76
CA VAL A 83 -14.04 5.22 -12.74
C VAL A 83 -13.54 6.61 -12.42
N PRO A 84 -13.69 7.10 -11.18
CA PRO A 84 -13.25 8.42 -10.80
C PRO A 84 -11.74 8.57 -10.92
N LEU A 85 -11.31 9.75 -11.36
CA LEU A 85 -9.91 10.11 -11.51
C LEU A 85 -9.57 11.30 -10.62
N PHE A 86 -8.62 11.08 -9.72
CA PHE A 86 -8.01 12.13 -8.91
C PHE A 86 -6.62 12.49 -9.44
N VAL A 87 -6.14 13.67 -9.12
CA VAL A 87 -4.78 14.11 -9.42
C VAL A 87 -4.09 14.47 -8.11
N MET A 88 -2.95 13.84 -7.85
CA MET A 88 -2.14 14.16 -6.68
C MET A 88 -1.50 15.53 -6.84
N LEU A 89 -1.61 16.38 -5.84
CA LEU A 89 -0.94 17.67 -5.80
C LEU A 89 0.57 17.52 -5.62
N GLN A 90 1.29 18.62 -5.72
CA GLN A 90 2.73 18.68 -5.49
C GLN A 90 3.03 18.31 -4.03
N LEU A 91 4.17 17.64 -3.77
CA LEU A 91 4.58 17.21 -2.42
C LEU A 91 4.66 18.36 -1.43
N GLU A 92 5.12 19.53 -1.90
CA GLU A 92 5.27 20.76 -1.14
C GLU A 92 4.19 21.81 -1.44
N VAL A 93 2.97 21.35 -1.79
CA VAL A 93 1.85 22.28 -1.99
C VAL A 93 1.59 23.13 -0.74
N VAL A 94 1.83 22.56 0.43
CA VAL A 94 2.04 23.27 1.70
C VAL A 94 3.54 23.22 2.01
N SER A 95 4.17 24.36 2.25
CA SER A 95 5.60 24.44 2.56
C SER A 95 5.92 23.93 3.97
N ARG A 96 7.21 23.71 4.24
CA ARG A 96 7.67 23.29 5.59
C ARG A 96 7.35 24.33 6.68
N GLU A 97 7.23 25.60 6.30
CA GLU A 97 6.85 26.73 7.16
C GLU A 97 5.34 26.79 7.40
N ASN A 98 4.59 25.78 6.93
CA ASN A 98 3.13 25.70 7.01
C ASN A 98 2.44 26.89 6.30
N GLU A 99 2.86 27.15 5.07
CA GLU A 99 2.32 28.20 4.21
C GLU A 99 1.83 27.62 2.87
N LEU A 100 0.99 28.39 2.18
CA LEU A 100 0.53 28.09 0.82
C LEU A 100 1.18 29.09 -0.15
N PRO A 101 2.41 28.82 -0.65
CA PRO A 101 3.26 29.86 -1.25
C PRO A 101 2.79 30.35 -2.61
N ASN A 102 2.01 29.58 -3.36
CA ASN A 102 1.62 29.89 -4.73
C ASN A 102 0.09 29.75 -4.96
N GLU A 103 -0.69 30.39 -4.10
CA GLU A 103 -2.15 30.22 -4.06
C GLU A 103 -2.83 30.55 -5.39
N GLU A 104 -2.50 31.67 -6.04
CA GLU A 104 -3.07 32.07 -7.33
C GLU A 104 -2.74 31.09 -8.47
N LYS A 105 -1.49 30.60 -8.51
CA LYS A 105 -1.06 29.60 -9.49
C LYS A 105 -1.83 28.30 -9.26
N LEU A 106 -1.95 27.89 -8.01
CA LEU A 106 -2.66 26.65 -7.64
C LEU A 106 -4.14 26.75 -7.99
N GLU A 107 -4.81 27.88 -7.68
CA GLU A 107 -6.22 28.09 -8.04
C GLU A 107 -6.44 27.94 -9.55
N LYS A 108 -5.56 28.54 -10.35
CA LYS A 108 -5.61 28.39 -11.82
C LYS A 108 -5.45 26.92 -12.24
N GLN A 109 -4.48 26.21 -11.68
CA GLN A 109 -4.23 24.80 -11.98
C GLN A 109 -5.42 23.91 -11.59
N LEU A 110 -6.04 24.14 -10.41
CA LEU A 110 -7.24 23.43 -9.98
C LEU A 110 -8.42 23.65 -10.93
N ASN A 111 -8.62 24.88 -11.38
CA ASN A 111 -9.67 25.20 -12.34
C ASN A 111 -9.42 24.53 -13.71
N GLU A 112 -8.16 24.40 -14.15
CA GLU A 112 -7.80 23.65 -15.36
C GLU A 112 -8.09 22.14 -15.21
N LEU A 113 -7.78 21.54 -14.05
CA LEU A 113 -8.13 20.15 -13.75
C LEU A 113 -9.66 19.94 -13.75
N LYS A 114 -10.41 20.84 -13.10
CA LYS A 114 -11.87 20.79 -13.10
C LYS A 114 -12.43 20.86 -14.51
N ALA A 115 -11.95 21.81 -15.33
CA ALA A 115 -12.36 21.95 -16.72
C ALA A 115 -11.98 20.73 -17.60
N ALA A 116 -10.96 19.96 -17.19
CA ALA A 116 -10.59 18.69 -17.84
C ALA A 116 -11.50 17.53 -17.45
N GLY A 117 -12.38 17.70 -16.45
CA GLY A 117 -13.27 16.68 -15.96
C GLY A 117 -12.68 15.82 -14.82
N VAL A 118 -11.59 16.24 -14.19
CA VAL A 118 -11.02 15.54 -13.02
C VAL A 118 -12.00 15.62 -11.85
N ASP A 119 -12.19 14.53 -11.12
CA ASP A 119 -13.16 14.42 -10.02
C ASP A 119 -12.67 15.11 -8.74
N GLY A 120 -11.36 15.07 -8.50
CA GLY A 120 -10.77 15.67 -7.31
C GLY A 120 -9.25 15.62 -7.30
N VAL A 121 -8.70 15.99 -6.17
CA VAL A 121 -7.26 15.97 -5.93
C VAL A 121 -6.91 15.11 -4.72
N MET A 122 -5.68 14.57 -4.71
CA MET A 122 -5.09 13.90 -3.56
C MET A 122 -4.02 14.80 -2.96
N VAL A 123 -3.98 14.88 -1.64
CA VAL A 123 -3.12 15.80 -0.88
C VAL A 123 -2.39 15.04 0.22
N ASP A 124 -1.07 15.16 0.25
CA ASP A 124 -0.28 14.77 1.41
C ASP A 124 -0.51 15.76 2.56
N VAL A 125 -0.96 15.26 3.69
CA VAL A 125 -1.09 16.02 4.93
C VAL A 125 0.07 15.59 5.83
N TRP A 126 1.14 16.40 5.83
CA TRP A 126 2.39 16.02 6.45
C TRP A 126 2.38 16.18 7.96
N TRP A 127 2.66 15.10 8.69
CA TRP A 127 2.79 15.11 10.14
C TRP A 127 3.88 16.09 10.60
N GLY A 128 5.05 16.06 9.93
CA GLY A 128 6.16 16.94 10.25
C GLY A 128 5.90 18.44 10.02
N ILE A 129 4.85 18.79 9.26
CA ILE A 129 4.40 20.19 9.11
C ILE A 129 3.34 20.52 10.17
N ALA A 130 2.33 19.67 10.29
CA ALA A 130 1.18 19.96 11.14
C ALA A 130 1.52 19.94 12.64
N GLU A 131 2.42 19.05 13.10
CA GLU A 131 2.85 18.92 14.51
C GLU A 131 4.33 19.32 14.70
N ALA A 132 4.81 20.29 13.93
CA ALA A 132 6.20 20.74 13.96
C ALA A 132 6.61 21.40 15.29
N LYS A 133 5.68 22.06 15.98
CA LYS A 133 5.96 22.90 17.16
C LYS A 133 6.21 22.10 18.43
N GLY A 134 5.77 20.86 18.48
CA GLY A 134 5.90 19.99 19.65
C GLY A 134 4.72 19.04 19.81
N PRO A 135 4.77 18.11 20.77
CA PRO A 135 3.73 17.11 20.99
C PRO A 135 2.34 17.72 21.19
N ASN A 136 1.36 17.24 20.43
CA ASN A 136 -0.04 17.72 20.45
C ASN A 136 -0.22 19.21 20.10
N GLN A 137 0.76 19.86 19.48
CA GLN A 137 0.67 21.24 19.04
C GLN A 137 0.46 21.29 17.52
N TYR A 138 -0.79 21.11 17.11
CA TYR A 138 -1.16 21.03 15.70
C TYR A 138 -1.49 22.40 15.12
N ASP A 139 -0.95 22.70 13.93
CA ASP A 139 -1.28 23.89 13.15
C ASP A 139 -1.80 23.49 11.76
N TRP A 140 -3.11 23.61 11.60
CA TRP A 140 -3.83 23.22 10.39
C TRP A 140 -4.10 24.40 9.43
N SER A 141 -3.53 25.57 9.69
CA SER A 141 -3.91 26.81 9.01
C SER A 141 -3.71 26.77 7.49
N ALA A 142 -2.56 26.27 7.01
CA ALA A 142 -2.29 26.16 5.58
C ALA A 142 -3.14 25.08 4.91
N TYR A 143 -3.31 23.92 5.55
CA TYR A 143 -4.16 22.86 5.02
C TYR A 143 -5.63 23.27 4.93
N ARG A 144 -6.14 24.04 5.89
CA ARG A 144 -7.49 24.59 5.85
C ARG A 144 -7.66 25.54 4.63
N LYS A 145 -6.72 26.46 4.41
CA LYS A 145 -6.71 27.33 3.21
C LYS A 145 -6.68 26.52 1.92
N LEU A 146 -5.81 25.51 1.85
CA LEU A 146 -5.72 24.62 0.71
C LEU A 146 -7.06 23.94 0.42
N PHE A 147 -7.70 23.37 1.43
CA PHE A 147 -8.96 22.65 1.28
C PHE A 147 -10.11 23.58 0.88
N GLN A 148 -10.13 24.82 1.40
CA GLN A 148 -11.07 25.86 0.95
C GLN A 148 -10.88 26.18 -0.52
N LEU A 149 -9.63 26.28 -1.00
CA LEU A 149 -9.31 26.55 -2.39
C LEU A 149 -9.77 25.41 -3.30
N VAL A 150 -9.51 24.15 -2.90
CA VAL A 150 -9.96 22.97 -3.64
C VAL A 150 -11.50 22.90 -3.69
N GLN A 151 -12.17 23.14 -2.56
CA GLN A 151 -13.63 23.18 -2.47
C GLN A 151 -14.23 24.29 -3.36
N LYS A 152 -13.65 25.50 -3.33
CA LYS A 152 -14.03 26.63 -4.20
C LYS A 152 -13.93 26.27 -5.68
N SER A 153 -12.93 25.47 -6.07
CA SER A 153 -12.75 25.00 -7.44
C SER A 153 -13.73 23.87 -7.83
N GLY A 154 -14.58 23.40 -6.90
CA GLY A 154 -15.54 22.33 -7.11
C GLY A 154 -14.91 20.94 -7.28
N LEU A 155 -13.71 20.74 -6.76
CA LEU A 155 -12.99 19.46 -6.73
C LEU A 155 -13.17 18.79 -5.36
N ARG A 156 -13.07 17.44 -5.34
CA ARG A 156 -13.07 16.65 -4.12
C ARG A 156 -11.65 16.42 -3.62
N ILE A 157 -11.54 15.98 -2.37
CA ILE A 157 -10.26 15.79 -1.68
C ILE A 157 -10.14 14.34 -1.24
N GLN A 158 -9.03 13.71 -1.61
CA GLN A 158 -8.47 12.55 -0.93
C GLN A 158 -7.33 13.04 -0.04
N ALA A 159 -7.42 12.89 1.26
CA ALA A 159 -6.39 13.33 2.20
C ALA A 159 -5.53 12.14 2.64
N ILE A 160 -4.21 12.25 2.50
CA ILE A 160 -3.27 11.26 2.97
C ILE A 160 -2.78 11.67 4.35
N MET A 161 -2.93 10.83 5.34
CA MET A 161 -2.30 10.98 6.65
C MET A 161 -0.83 10.60 6.52
N SER A 162 0.01 11.56 6.09
CA SER A 162 1.41 11.34 5.75
C SER A 162 2.29 11.39 7.00
N LEU A 163 2.41 10.24 7.65
CA LEU A 163 3.13 10.05 8.91
C LEU A 163 4.63 9.78 8.72
N HIS A 164 5.09 9.74 7.49
CA HIS A 164 6.46 9.47 7.08
C HIS A 164 7.21 10.73 6.68
N GLN A 165 8.54 10.63 6.61
CA GLN A 165 9.40 11.64 6.00
C GLN A 165 9.29 11.58 4.48
N CYS A 166 9.26 12.72 3.79
CA CYS A 166 9.49 12.83 2.36
C CYS A 166 10.97 13.11 2.08
N GLY A 167 11.54 12.56 1.01
CA GLY A 167 12.93 12.79 0.59
C GLY A 167 13.82 11.56 0.66
N GLY A 168 13.25 10.36 0.64
CA GLY A 168 13.99 9.09 0.70
C GLY A 168 13.68 8.09 -0.41
N ASN A 169 12.64 8.35 -1.20
CA ASN A 169 12.12 7.44 -2.21
C ASN A 169 12.31 7.97 -3.62
N ILE A 170 12.18 7.07 -4.60
CA ILE A 170 12.21 7.43 -6.02
C ILE A 170 11.09 8.44 -6.31
N GLY A 171 11.48 9.58 -6.89
CA GLY A 171 10.55 10.66 -7.26
C GLY A 171 10.31 11.71 -6.19
N ASP A 172 10.90 11.60 -5.03
CA ASP A 172 10.88 12.64 -4.00
C ASP A 172 11.77 13.81 -4.43
N ALA A 173 11.15 14.94 -4.72
CA ALA A 173 11.84 16.16 -5.14
C ALA A 173 12.11 17.13 -3.98
N VAL A 174 11.56 16.86 -2.80
CA VAL A 174 11.59 17.73 -1.62
C VAL A 174 11.90 16.94 -0.37
N TYR A 175 12.33 17.64 0.67
CA TYR A 175 12.61 17.05 1.97
C TYR A 175 11.67 17.63 3.03
N ILE A 176 10.82 16.77 3.61
CA ILE A 176 9.93 17.10 4.73
C ILE A 176 10.16 16.03 5.80
N PRO A 177 10.81 16.36 6.94
CA PRO A 177 11.08 15.39 8.00
C PRO A 177 9.79 14.99 8.74
N ILE A 178 9.84 13.91 9.51
CA ILE A 178 8.91 13.71 10.63
C ILE A 178 9.15 14.80 11.69
N PRO A 179 8.23 15.03 12.65
CA PRO A 179 8.40 16.11 13.62
C PRO A 179 9.75 16.10 14.33
N ASP A 180 10.40 17.25 14.46
CA ASP A 180 11.73 17.37 15.07
C ASP A 180 11.78 16.86 16.51
N TRP A 181 10.68 17.00 17.27
CA TRP A 181 10.60 16.47 18.62
C TRP A 181 10.62 14.93 18.67
N VAL A 182 10.12 14.25 17.63
CA VAL A 182 10.25 12.78 17.47
C VAL A 182 11.68 12.40 17.11
N LEU A 183 12.31 13.17 16.21
CA LEU A 183 13.72 12.98 15.87
C LEU A 183 14.64 13.12 17.09
N ALA A 184 14.34 14.05 18.01
CA ALA A 184 15.05 14.24 19.26
C ALA A 184 14.94 13.02 20.20
N VAL A 185 13.81 12.32 20.23
CA VAL A 185 13.70 11.02 20.94
C VAL A 185 14.69 10.01 20.32
N GLY A 186 14.79 9.98 18.99
CA GLY A 186 15.69 9.10 18.27
C GLY A 186 17.19 9.40 18.43
N GLU A 187 17.55 10.61 18.88
CA GLU A 187 18.94 10.91 19.24
C GLU A 187 19.37 10.19 20.54
N ASN A 188 18.42 10.01 21.45
CA ASN A 188 18.65 9.28 22.70
C ASN A 188 18.47 7.77 22.54
N ASP A 189 17.54 7.35 21.68
CA ASP A 189 17.24 5.94 21.36
C ASP A 189 17.12 5.74 19.85
N PRO A 190 18.23 5.52 19.12
CA PRO A 190 18.20 5.32 17.68
C PRO A 190 17.43 4.08 17.23
N ASP A 191 17.15 3.14 18.13
CA ASP A 191 16.41 1.92 17.83
C ASP A 191 14.90 2.14 17.65
N ILE A 192 14.40 3.37 17.86
CA ILE A 192 13.04 3.73 17.43
C ILE A 192 12.88 3.77 15.91
N PHE A 193 13.99 3.76 15.17
CA PHE A 193 14.01 3.73 13.72
C PHE A 193 14.33 2.36 13.17
N TYR A 194 13.80 2.06 11.99
CA TYR A 194 14.17 0.87 11.23
C TYR A 194 15.67 0.77 11.06
N THR A 195 16.18 -0.45 11.18
CA THR A 195 17.62 -0.70 11.13
C THR A 195 17.91 -1.90 10.24
N ASN A 196 18.83 -1.74 9.30
CA ASN A 196 19.34 -2.85 8.52
C ASN A 196 20.41 -3.64 9.28
N ARG A 197 20.87 -4.75 8.71
CA ARG A 197 21.88 -5.63 9.33
C ARG A 197 23.20 -4.90 9.64
N SER A 198 23.59 -3.94 8.82
CA SER A 198 24.82 -3.14 9.02
C SER A 198 24.67 -2.07 10.10
N GLY A 199 23.50 -1.91 10.72
CA GLY A 199 23.24 -0.93 11.76
C GLY A 199 22.86 0.47 11.25
N ASN A 200 22.65 0.64 9.95
CA ASN A 200 22.16 1.90 9.38
C ASN A 200 20.71 2.14 9.80
N ARG A 201 20.43 3.34 10.30
CA ARG A 201 19.10 3.77 10.73
C ARG A 201 18.36 4.46 9.59
N ASN A 202 17.15 4.01 9.29
CA ASN A 202 16.25 4.68 8.35
C ASN A 202 15.24 5.52 9.15
N LYS A 203 15.32 6.85 9.03
CA LYS A 203 14.49 7.81 9.78
C LYS A 203 13.21 8.20 9.04
N GLU A 204 12.89 7.53 7.95
CA GLU A 204 11.70 7.86 7.16
C GLU A 204 10.40 7.57 7.91
N TYR A 205 10.40 6.55 8.75
CA TYR A 205 9.27 6.12 9.54
C TYR A 205 9.74 5.43 10.83
N LEU A 206 8.89 5.35 11.86
CA LEU A 206 9.23 4.64 13.10
C LEU A 206 9.23 3.13 12.89
N SER A 207 10.11 2.42 13.59
CA SER A 207 10.14 0.96 13.59
C SER A 207 8.84 0.38 14.16
N LEU A 208 8.34 -0.70 13.56
CA LEU A 208 7.17 -1.44 14.08
C LEU A 208 7.40 -1.99 15.49
N GLY A 209 8.68 -2.12 15.89
CA GLY A 209 9.05 -2.56 17.24
C GLY A 209 8.62 -1.59 18.35
N VAL A 210 8.28 -0.33 18.01
CA VAL A 210 7.87 0.67 18.99
C VAL A 210 6.39 1.03 18.96
N ASP A 211 5.59 0.37 18.13
CA ASP A 211 4.16 0.66 17.95
C ASP A 211 3.42 0.79 19.28
N ASN A 212 3.72 -0.08 20.24
CA ASN A 212 3.03 -0.19 21.53
C ASN A 212 3.91 0.18 22.74
N LEU A 213 5.04 0.86 22.53
CA LEU A 213 5.95 1.27 23.59
C LEU A 213 5.77 2.75 23.90
N PRO A 214 5.57 3.16 25.16
CA PRO A 214 5.29 4.55 25.54
C PRO A 214 6.58 5.39 25.58
N LEU A 215 7.28 5.51 24.46
CA LEU A 215 8.59 6.15 24.32
C LEU A 215 8.51 7.64 23.98
N PHE A 216 7.33 8.14 23.60
CA PHE A 216 7.14 9.48 23.06
C PHE A 216 6.33 10.34 24.07
N GLU A 217 7.01 10.82 25.10
CA GLU A 217 6.39 11.55 26.21
C GLU A 217 5.21 10.79 26.86
N GLY A 218 5.40 9.49 27.06
CA GLY A 218 4.41 8.59 27.65
C GLY A 218 3.39 8.04 26.65
N ARG A 219 3.42 8.47 25.38
CA ARG A 219 2.59 7.90 24.31
C ARG A 219 3.32 6.82 23.52
N THR A 220 2.57 5.93 22.95
CA THR A 220 3.04 4.96 21.93
C THR A 220 3.01 5.60 20.53
N ALA A 221 3.68 4.97 19.55
CA ALA A 221 3.62 5.44 18.17
C ALA A 221 2.17 5.41 17.63
N VAL A 222 1.44 4.33 17.88
CA VAL A 222 0.04 4.18 17.46
C VAL A 222 -0.85 5.28 18.07
N GLU A 223 -0.63 5.64 19.34
CA GLU A 223 -1.36 6.73 20.00
C GLU A 223 -1.05 8.09 19.36
N MET A 224 0.19 8.37 19.00
CA MET A 224 0.54 9.60 18.29
C MET A 224 -0.16 9.69 16.93
N TYR A 225 -0.19 8.61 16.17
CA TYR A 225 -0.88 8.56 14.87
C TYR A 225 -2.39 8.76 15.02
N ARG A 226 -3.00 8.15 16.03
CA ARG A 226 -4.41 8.37 16.38
C ARG A 226 -4.67 9.85 16.73
N ASP A 227 -3.87 10.45 17.61
CA ASP A 227 -4.06 11.83 18.06
C ASP A 227 -3.91 12.82 16.89
N TYR A 228 -2.96 12.59 15.97
CA TYR A 228 -2.82 13.33 14.73
C TYR A 228 -4.08 13.24 13.85
N MET A 229 -4.57 12.02 13.58
CA MET A 229 -5.79 11.82 12.78
C MET A 229 -7.01 12.44 13.46
N LYS A 230 -7.12 12.35 14.77
CA LYS A 230 -8.20 12.95 15.56
C LYS A 230 -8.19 14.47 15.44
N SER A 231 -7.04 15.10 15.64
CA SER A 231 -6.89 16.55 15.50
C SER A 231 -7.22 17.01 14.07
N PHE A 232 -6.79 16.27 13.04
CA PHE A 232 -7.16 16.52 11.66
C PHE A 232 -8.68 16.49 11.46
N ARG A 233 -9.36 15.42 11.91
CA ARG A 233 -10.81 15.28 11.80
C ARG A 233 -11.56 16.45 12.43
N GLU A 234 -11.16 16.82 13.64
CA GLU A 234 -11.80 17.92 14.40
C GLU A 234 -11.60 19.27 13.69
N SER A 235 -10.39 19.53 13.21
CA SER A 235 -10.04 20.77 12.53
C SER A 235 -10.61 20.91 11.12
N MET A 236 -10.96 19.80 10.46
CA MET A 236 -11.47 19.77 9.09
C MET A 236 -12.96 19.38 9.02
N SER A 237 -13.70 19.51 10.13
CA SER A 237 -15.10 19.05 10.24
C SER A 237 -16.00 19.58 9.13
N GLU A 238 -15.88 20.85 8.74
CA GLU A 238 -16.69 21.44 7.67
C GLU A 238 -16.50 20.76 6.30
N PHE A 239 -15.28 20.24 6.02
CA PHE A 239 -15.00 19.55 4.77
C PHE A 239 -15.52 18.11 4.76
N PHE A 240 -15.65 17.49 5.93
CA PHE A 240 -16.32 16.21 6.08
C PHE A 240 -17.84 16.36 5.94
N GLU A 241 -18.43 17.36 6.59
CA GLU A 241 -19.86 17.65 6.57
C GLU A 241 -20.34 18.03 5.14
N SER A 242 -19.58 18.86 4.44
CA SER A 242 -19.87 19.24 3.06
C SER A 242 -19.63 18.12 2.04
N GLY A 243 -18.96 17.02 2.43
CA GLY A 243 -18.56 15.94 1.52
C GLY A 243 -17.43 16.34 0.56
N SER A 244 -16.67 17.38 0.88
CA SER A 244 -15.49 17.78 0.12
C SER A 244 -14.36 16.76 0.27
N ILE A 245 -14.09 16.29 1.51
CA ILE A 245 -13.22 15.13 1.77
C ILE A 245 -14.03 13.85 1.54
N VAL A 246 -13.55 12.98 0.64
CA VAL A 246 -14.24 11.74 0.25
C VAL A 246 -13.47 10.48 0.58
N ASP A 247 -12.18 10.64 0.88
CA ASP A 247 -11.26 9.51 1.10
C ASP A 247 -10.16 9.93 2.07
N ILE A 248 -9.81 9.07 3.00
CA ILE A 248 -8.67 9.19 3.90
C ILE A 248 -7.74 8.03 3.62
N GLN A 249 -6.59 8.32 3.03
CA GLN A 249 -5.54 7.33 2.89
C GLN A 249 -4.65 7.36 4.14
N VAL A 250 -4.65 6.26 4.88
CA VAL A 250 -3.87 6.14 6.11
C VAL A 250 -2.42 5.80 5.76
N GLY A 251 -1.47 6.64 6.17
CA GLY A 251 -0.04 6.39 6.00
C GLY A 251 0.43 5.29 6.95
N LEU A 252 0.99 4.20 6.40
CA LEU A 252 1.33 3.00 7.15
C LEU A 252 2.81 2.63 7.07
N GLY A 253 3.65 3.56 6.61
CA GLY A 253 5.08 3.31 6.47
C GLY A 253 5.75 4.26 5.48
N PRO A 254 6.93 3.90 4.97
CA PRO A 254 7.68 4.68 3.99
C PRO A 254 6.85 5.02 2.75
N ALA A 255 6.95 6.24 2.27
CA ALA A 255 6.11 6.77 1.17
C ALA A 255 4.59 6.64 1.41
N GLY A 256 4.15 6.54 2.66
CA GLY A 256 2.77 6.26 3.04
C GLY A 256 2.30 4.84 2.74
N GLU A 257 3.19 3.95 2.31
CA GLU A 257 2.92 2.57 1.91
C GLU A 257 3.08 1.60 3.08
N LEU A 258 2.23 0.60 3.17
CA LEU A 258 2.38 -0.49 4.14
C LEU A 258 3.53 -1.41 3.71
N ARG A 259 4.75 -1.05 4.07
CA ARG A 259 5.99 -1.79 3.80
C ARG A 259 7.11 -1.40 4.75
N TYR A 260 8.15 -2.22 4.78
CA TYR A 260 9.44 -1.83 5.35
C TYR A 260 10.24 -0.95 4.37
N PRO A 261 11.15 -0.07 4.85
CA PRO A 261 12.01 0.76 3.98
C PRO A 261 13.19 -0.05 3.42
N SER A 262 12.90 -1.10 2.65
CA SER A 262 13.89 -2.08 2.21
C SER A 262 14.78 -1.61 1.05
N TYR A 263 14.39 -0.53 0.34
CA TYR A 263 15.11 -0.02 -0.84
C TYR A 263 15.26 1.51 -0.84
N PRO A 264 15.89 2.09 0.21
CA PRO A 264 16.06 3.55 0.31
C PRO A 264 17.22 4.04 -0.57
N GLU A 265 16.95 4.93 -1.53
CA GLU A 265 18.00 5.54 -2.37
C GLU A 265 19.00 6.32 -1.54
N THR A 266 18.56 6.97 -0.46
CA THR A 266 19.41 7.73 0.46
C THR A 266 20.43 6.87 1.21
N GLN A 267 20.20 5.55 1.28
CA GLN A 267 21.15 4.59 1.86
C GLN A 267 21.90 3.78 0.79
N GLY A 268 21.85 4.23 -0.47
CA GLY A 268 22.65 3.69 -1.55
C GLY A 268 21.99 2.55 -2.33
N TRP A 269 20.71 2.24 -2.11
CA TRP A 269 20.01 1.31 -2.97
C TRP A 269 19.88 1.85 -4.39
N LYS A 270 20.01 0.96 -5.38
CA LYS A 270 19.86 1.24 -6.80
C LYS A 270 19.03 0.15 -7.45
N PHE A 271 18.09 0.55 -8.31
CA PHE A 271 17.32 -0.41 -9.11
C PHE A 271 18.23 -1.25 -10.02
N PRO A 272 18.08 -2.59 -10.06
CA PRO A 272 17.07 -3.42 -9.42
C PRO A 272 17.61 -4.20 -8.19
N GLY A 273 18.39 -3.59 -7.31
CA GLY A 273 18.88 -4.24 -6.09
C GLY A 273 17.78 -4.92 -5.27
N ILE A 274 18.12 -6.01 -4.57
CA ILE A 274 17.15 -6.82 -3.81
C ILE A 274 16.59 -6.13 -2.57
N GLY A 275 17.23 -5.03 -2.11
CA GLY A 275 16.89 -4.43 -0.84
C GLY A 275 17.43 -5.19 0.37
N GLU A 276 17.20 -4.68 1.55
CA GLU A 276 17.63 -5.30 2.81
C GLU A 276 16.45 -5.40 3.79
N PHE A 277 16.44 -6.44 4.64
CA PHE A 277 15.56 -6.53 5.78
C PHE A 277 15.84 -5.41 6.79
N GLN A 278 14.79 -4.85 7.40
CA GLN A 278 14.83 -3.65 8.25
C GLN A 278 14.32 -3.94 9.68
N CYS A 279 14.79 -5.02 10.29
CA CYS A 279 14.33 -5.50 11.60
C CYS A 279 15.48 -5.71 12.61
N TYR A 280 16.60 -5.02 12.42
CA TYR A 280 17.79 -5.20 13.25
C TYR A 280 17.93 -4.15 14.37
N ASP A 281 16.90 -3.32 14.62
CA ASP A 281 16.80 -2.54 15.85
C ASP A 281 16.59 -3.46 17.07
N LYS A 282 16.87 -2.96 18.27
CA LYS A 282 16.81 -3.77 19.51
C LYS A 282 15.42 -4.32 19.80
N TYR A 283 14.37 -3.58 19.43
CA TYR A 283 13.00 -3.93 19.75
C TYR A 283 12.48 -5.08 18.87
N LEU A 284 12.67 -4.99 17.56
CA LEU A 284 12.31 -6.07 16.64
C LEU A 284 13.20 -7.30 16.83
N LYS A 285 14.50 -7.15 17.17
CA LYS A 285 15.36 -8.27 17.55
C LYS A 285 14.80 -9.04 18.77
N GLN A 286 14.41 -8.31 19.82
CA GLN A 286 13.84 -8.90 21.02
C GLN A 286 12.49 -9.58 20.74
N ASP A 287 11.63 -8.96 19.93
CA ASP A 287 10.35 -9.52 19.50
C ASP A 287 10.55 -10.85 18.74
N PHE A 288 11.49 -10.87 17.77
CA PHE A 288 11.83 -12.09 17.03
C PHE A 288 12.36 -13.21 17.94
N GLN A 289 13.27 -12.89 18.84
CA GLN A 289 13.83 -13.85 19.80
C GLN A 289 12.73 -14.42 20.70
N ALA A 290 11.81 -13.59 21.18
CA ALA A 290 10.67 -14.04 21.98
C ALA A 290 9.73 -14.94 21.16
N ALA A 291 9.47 -14.60 19.89
CA ALA A 291 8.64 -15.41 19.00
C ALA A 291 9.30 -16.76 18.68
N ALA A 292 10.61 -16.78 18.41
CA ALA A 292 11.37 -18.01 18.16
C ALA A 292 11.40 -18.93 19.40
N ALA A 293 11.66 -18.37 20.59
CA ALA A 293 11.64 -19.11 21.83
C ALA A 293 10.26 -19.71 22.12
N LYS A 294 9.18 -18.97 21.88
CA LYS A 294 7.79 -19.45 22.00
C LYS A 294 7.47 -20.59 21.02
N ALA A 295 8.10 -20.57 19.84
CA ALA A 295 7.99 -21.66 18.86
C ALA A 295 8.84 -22.89 19.21
N GLY A 296 9.64 -22.84 20.27
CA GLY A 296 10.51 -23.94 20.72
C GLY A 296 11.93 -23.88 20.15
N HIS A 297 12.30 -22.76 19.54
CA HIS A 297 13.59 -22.56 18.84
C HIS A 297 14.33 -21.31 19.35
N PRO A 298 14.70 -21.25 20.64
CA PRO A 298 15.40 -20.09 21.20
C PRO A 298 16.77 -19.81 20.55
N GLU A 299 17.31 -20.77 19.81
CA GLU A 299 18.57 -20.65 19.06
C GLU A 299 18.43 -19.95 17.69
N TRP A 300 17.20 -19.70 17.23
CA TRP A 300 17.01 -19.02 15.94
C TRP A 300 17.29 -17.53 16.05
N GLU A 301 18.09 -17.05 15.11
CA GLU A 301 18.45 -15.64 14.97
C GLU A 301 17.92 -15.06 13.66
N LEU A 302 17.90 -13.73 13.54
CA LEU A 302 17.58 -13.05 12.30
C LEU A 302 18.55 -13.48 11.17
N PRO A 303 18.14 -13.42 9.89
CA PRO A 303 19.00 -13.78 8.76
C PRO A 303 20.28 -12.95 8.71
N ASP A 304 21.42 -13.59 8.47
CA ASP A 304 22.71 -12.96 8.29
C ASP A 304 23.30 -13.16 6.88
N ASP A 305 22.58 -13.88 6.03
CA ASP A 305 22.98 -14.30 4.68
C ASP A 305 22.11 -13.72 3.56
N ALA A 306 21.27 -12.70 3.86
CA ALA A 306 20.32 -12.11 2.90
C ALA A 306 20.97 -11.09 1.94
N GLY A 307 22.28 -10.84 2.02
CA GLY A 307 23.00 -9.89 1.17
C GLY A 307 22.82 -8.44 1.59
N THR A 308 23.04 -7.54 0.64
CA THR A 308 22.98 -6.08 0.79
C THR A 308 22.03 -5.46 -0.25
N TYR A 309 21.76 -4.17 -0.13
CA TYR A 309 20.81 -3.43 -0.96
C TYR A 309 20.88 -3.74 -2.47
N ASN A 310 22.10 -3.86 -3.02
CA ASN A 310 22.34 -3.94 -4.46
C ASN A 310 22.74 -5.33 -4.95
N ASP A 311 22.68 -6.34 -4.09
CA ASP A 311 22.93 -7.70 -4.51
C ASP A 311 21.82 -8.23 -5.43
N MET A 312 22.10 -9.36 -6.06
CA MET A 312 21.13 -10.13 -6.85
C MET A 312 20.76 -11.40 -6.07
N PRO A 313 19.55 -11.94 -6.22
CA PRO A 313 19.08 -13.10 -5.44
C PRO A 313 20.07 -14.27 -5.43
N GLU A 314 20.62 -14.61 -6.59
CA GLU A 314 21.55 -15.74 -6.75
C GLU A 314 22.93 -15.54 -6.10
N LYS A 315 23.23 -14.33 -5.62
CA LYS A 315 24.49 -13.99 -4.93
C LYS A 315 24.39 -14.06 -3.42
N THR A 316 23.21 -14.34 -2.88
CA THR A 316 22.97 -14.41 -1.44
C THR A 316 22.77 -15.84 -0.98
N GLY A 317 23.04 -16.12 0.28
CA GLY A 317 22.68 -17.40 0.89
C GLY A 317 21.18 -17.55 1.10
N PHE A 318 20.51 -16.45 1.40
CA PHE A 318 19.09 -16.44 1.70
C PHE A 318 18.20 -16.63 0.46
N PHE A 319 18.40 -15.81 -0.59
CA PHE A 319 17.48 -15.76 -1.75
C PHE A 319 17.89 -16.64 -2.94
N ALA A 320 19.02 -17.34 -2.87
CA ALA A 320 19.42 -18.29 -3.93
C ALA A 320 18.36 -19.38 -4.16
N THR A 321 18.41 -20.07 -5.30
CA THR A 321 17.41 -21.07 -5.72
C THR A 321 17.13 -22.14 -4.65
N ASN A 322 18.14 -22.54 -3.86
CA ASN A 322 18.01 -23.42 -2.72
C ASN A 322 18.41 -22.69 -1.42
N GLY A 323 18.10 -21.41 -1.35
CA GLY A 323 18.51 -20.54 -0.26
C GLY A 323 17.81 -20.83 1.07
N THR A 324 18.33 -20.21 2.12
CA THR A 324 17.87 -20.45 3.50
C THR A 324 16.44 -19.96 3.73
N TYR A 325 15.85 -19.11 2.86
CA TYR A 325 14.42 -18.75 2.92
C TYR A 325 13.48 -19.96 2.81
N LEU A 326 13.94 -21.09 2.26
CA LEU A 326 13.17 -22.34 2.13
C LEU A 326 13.25 -23.25 3.36
N THR A 327 14.19 -23.00 4.28
CA THR A 327 14.32 -23.74 5.53
C THR A 327 13.19 -23.44 6.51
N GLU A 328 13.01 -24.24 7.55
CA GLU A 328 12.02 -23.97 8.61
C GLU A 328 12.29 -22.64 9.29
N ARG A 329 13.54 -22.33 9.65
CA ARG A 329 13.96 -21.03 10.20
C ARG A 329 13.63 -19.88 9.25
N GLY A 330 13.97 -20.01 7.96
CA GLY A 330 13.72 -18.97 6.96
C GLY A 330 12.23 -18.71 6.76
N LYS A 331 11.41 -19.75 6.69
CA LYS A 331 9.94 -19.64 6.59
C LYS A 331 9.34 -19.00 7.84
N PHE A 332 9.78 -19.41 9.02
CA PHE A 332 9.36 -18.81 10.28
C PHE A 332 9.69 -17.32 10.34
N PHE A 333 10.92 -16.95 9.96
CA PHE A 333 11.33 -15.55 9.90
C PHE A 333 10.45 -14.74 8.94
N LEU A 334 10.23 -15.21 7.71
CA LEU A 334 9.41 -14.51 6.72
C LEU A 334 7.94 -14.39 7.17
N GLU A 335 7.41 -15.39 7.84
CA GLU A 335 6.07 -15.34 8.41
C GLU A 335 5.97 -14.32 9.54
N TRP A 336 6.94 -14.33 10.47
CA TRP A 336 7.04 -13.33 11.53
C TRP A 336 7.16 -11.92 10.95
N TYR A 337 8.08 -11.69 10.00
CA TYR A 337 8.36 -10.39 9.40
C TYR A 337 7.14 -9.81 8.68
N SER A 338 6.44 -10.62 7.90
CA SER A 338 5.23 -10.20 7.21
C SER A 338 4.05 -10.00 8.17
N ASN A 339 3.92 -10.83 9.22
CA ASN A 339 2.86 -10.67 10.21
C ASN A 339 3.04 -9.41 11.05
N LYS A 340 4.26 -9.02 11.41
CA LYS A 340 4.52 -7.74 12.09
C LYS A 340 4.02 -6.55 11.26
N LEU A 341 4.23 -6.58 9.94
CA LEU A 341 3.72 -5.54 9.04
C LEU A 341 2.17 -5.53 9.00
N ILE A 342 1.54 -6.70 8.96
CA ILE A 342 0.08 -6.83 8.99
C ILE A 342 -0.49 -6.34 10.33
N GLU A 343 0.12 -6.71 11.47
CA GLU A 343 -0.28 -6.26 12.80
C GLU A 343 -0.22 -4.74 12.93
N HIS A 344 0.85 -4.12 12.42
CA HIS A 344 0.99 -2.67 12.37
C HIS A 344 -0.15 -2.01 11.59
N GLY A 345 -0.39 -2.47 10.35
CA GLY A 345 -1.48 -1.94 9.53
C GLY A 345 -2.85 -2.12 10.18
N ASP A 346 -3.09 -3.27 10.80
CA ASP A 346 -4.33 -3.61 11.50
C ASP A 346 -4.61 -2.65 12.67
N GLN A 347 -3.61 -2.38 13.51
CA GLN A 347 -3.73 -1.46 14.65
C GLN A 347 -4.04 -0.02 14.22
N ILE A 348 -3.29 0.50 13.25
CA ILE A 348 -3.48 1.89 12.81
C ILE A 348 -4.81 2.06 12.07
N LEU A 349 -5.24 1.08 11.27
CA LEU A 349 -6.54 1.12 10.60
C LEU A 349 -7.70 1.00 11.59
N ASP A 350 -7.52 0.28 12.72
CA ASP A 350 -8.51 0.24 13.79
C ASP A 350 -8.68 1.62 14.43
N GLU A 351 -7.58 2.28 14.77
CA GLU A 351 -7.59 3.66 15.29
C GLU A 351 -8.21 4.64 14.27
N ALA A 352 -7.88 4.51 12.98
CA ALA A 352 -8.48 5.33 11.93
C ALA A 352 -10.00 5.12 11.84
N ASN A 353 -10.48 3.86 11.93
CA ASN A 353 -11.92 3.57 11.96
C ASN A 353 -12.62 4.24 13.14
N GLN A 354 -12.02 4.20 14.33
CA GLN A 354 -12.55 4.85 15.51
C GLN A 354 -12.58 6.38 15.33
N VAL A 355 -11.48 6.95 14.86
CA VAL A 355 -11.36 8.40 14.63
C VAL A 355 -12.36 8.89 13.59
N PHE A 356 -12.48 8.25 12.44
CA PHE A 356 -13.35 8.70 11.35
C PHE A 356 -14.76 8.12 11.39
N GLN A 357 -15.14 7.45 12.48
CA GLN A 357 -16.48 6.93 12.66
C GLN A 357 -17.54 8.03 12.49
N GLY A 358 -18.55 7.76 11.66
CA GLY A 358 -19.62 8.71 11.35
C GLY A 358 -19.30 9.72 10.24
N CYS A 359 -18.05 9.86 9.81
CA CYS A 359 -17.70 10.61 8.62
C CYS A 359 -18.10 9.83 7.35
N LYS A 360 -18.55 10.57 6.32
CA LYS A 360 -18.94 9.97 5.02
C LYS A 360 -17.70 9.85 4.10
N VAL A 361 -16.67 9.19 4.58
CA VAL A 361 -15.41 8.98 3.86
C VAL A 361 -15.08 7.50 3.75
N ARG A 362 -14.28 7.16 2.75
CA ARG A 362 -13.64 5.85 2.67
C ARG A 362 -12.27 5.91 3.36
N LEU A 363 -11.89 4.83 4.01
CA LEU A 363 -10.50 4.62 4.41
C LEU A 363 -9.78 3.86 3.30
N ALA A 364 -8.51 4.17 3.07
CA ALA A 364 -7.66 3.48 2.13
C ALA A 364 -6.28 3.19 2.75
N ALA A 365 -5.68 2.08 2.34
CA ALA A 365 -4.31 1.73 2.68
C ALA A 365 -3.52 1.47 1.39
N LYS A 366 -2.34 2.09 1.26
CA LYS A 366 -1.48 1.95 0.09
C LYS A 366 -0.47 0.82 0.28
N VAL A 367 -0.32 0.01 -0.76
CA VAL A 367 0.66 -1.08 -0.84
C VAL A 367 1.54 -0.87 -2.06
N SER A 368 2.84 -1.08 -1.89
CA SER A 368 3.85 -0.77 -2.90
C SER A 368 3.84 -1.73 -4.09
N GLY A 369 4.06 -1.19 -5.28
CA GLY A 369 4.17 -1.94 -6.52
C GLY A 369 5.57 -2.47 -6.80
N ILE A 370 6.07 -3.38 -5.99
CA ILE A 370 7.43 -3.92 -6.09
C ILE A 370 7.49 -4.97 -7.20
N HIS A 371 7.78 -4.55 -8.41
CA HIS A 371 7.66 -5.37 -9.62
C HIS A 371 8.97 -6.02 -10.08
N TRP A 372 10.14 -5.57 -9.60
CA TRP A 372 11.44 -6.16 -9.95
C TRP A 372 11.70 -7.40 -9.11
N TRP A 373 12.42 -8.37 -9.67
CA TRP A 373 12.58 -9.73 -9.15
C TRP A 373 11.27 -10.51 -8.99
N TYR A 374 10.15 -10.00 -9.48
CA TYR A 374 8.86 -10.69 -9.41
C TYR A 374 8.86 -12.05 -10.13
N ARG A 375 9.67 -12.20 -11.19
CA ARG A 375 9.84 -13.48 -11.91
C ARG A 375 10.97 -14.34 -11.35
N ASP A 376 11.66 -13.90 -10.31
CA ASP A 376 12.63 -14.72 -9.59
C ASP A 376 11.91 -15.67 -8.63
N HIS A 377 12.53 -16.82 -8.34
CA HIS A 377 11.92 -17.81 -7.44
C HIS A 377 11.71 -17.28 -6.03
N SER A 378 12.62 -16.44 -5.57
CA SER A 378 12.61 -15.92 -4.21
C SER A 378 11.71 -14.70 -4.03
N HIS A 379 11.34 -13.99 -5.11
CA HIS A 379 10.67 -12.69 -4.98
C HIS A 379 11.38 -11.72 -4.01
N ALA A 380 12.71 -11.69 -4.02
CA ALA A 380 13.55 -11.11 -2.97
C ALA A 380 13.12 -9.71 -2.51
N CYS A 381 12.76 -8.82 -3.44
CA CYS A 381 12.37 -7.44 -3.09
C CYS A 381 11.02 -7.35 -2.38
N GLU A 382 10.07 -8.20 -2.75
CA GLU A 382 8.79 -8.30 -2.05
C GLU A 382 9.02 -8.84 -0.63
N LEU A 383 9.89 -9.87 -0.48
CA LEU A 383 10.23 -10.43 0.83
C LEU A 383 10.92 -9.41 1.75
N THR A 384 11.93 -8.68 1.26
CA THR A 384 12.62 -7.65 2.07
C THR A 384 11.70 -6.50 2.46
N SER A 385 10.65 -6.25 1.69
CA SER A 385 9.64 -5.22 1.97
C SER A 385 8.49 -5.68 2.87
N GLY A 386 8.48 -6.96 3.27
CA GLY A 386 7.48 -7.53 4.18
C GLY A 386 6.32 -8.23 3.48
N TYR A 387 6.35 -8.37 2.15
CA TYR A 387 5.32 -9.09 1.40
C TYR A 387 5.77 -10.54 1.19
N TYR A 388 5.26 -11.45 2.00
CA TYR A 388 5.61 -12.87 1.89
C TYR A 388 4.94 -13.49 0.66
N ASN A 389 5.35 -13.02 -0.52
CA ASN A 389 4.89 -13.46 -1.83
C ASN A 389 5.90 -14.43 -2.46
N LEU A 390 5.44 -15.58 -2.90
CA LEU A 390 6.23 -16.58 -3.62
C LEU A 390 5.37 -17.17 -4.73
N LYS A 391 5.97 -17.95 -5.61
CA LYS A 391 5.26 -18.58 -6.73
C LYS A 391 4.03 -19.41 -6.29
N ASP A 392 4.10 -20.05 -5.14
CA ASP A 392 3.07 -20.91 -4.55
C ASP A 392 2.34 -20.29 -3.34
N ARG A 393 2.65 -19.03 -3.02
CA ARG A 393 2.07 -18.28 -1.90
C ARG A 393 1.67 -16.87 -2.34
N ASP A 394 0.40 -16.54 -2.24
CA ASP A 394 -0.11 -15.18 -2.48
C ASP A 394 0.13 -14.31 -1.23
N GLY A 395 1.15 -13.44 -1.29
CA GLY A 395 1.53 -12.53 -0.22
C GLY A 395 0.64 -11.29 -0.10
N TYR A 396 -0.16 -10.97 -1.10
CA TYR A 396 -1.06 -9.80 -1.10
C TYR A 396 -2.43 -10.10 -0.50
N ARG A 397 -2.87 -11.35 -0.56
CA ARG A 397 -4.16 -11.76 -0.02
C ARG A 397 -4.29 -11.55 1.50
N PRO A 398 -3.28 -11.82 2.35
CA PRO A 398 -3.34 -11.49 3.78
C PRO A 398 -3.49 -9.99 4.04
N LEU A 399 -2.82 -9.12 3.25
CA LEU A 399 -2.96 -7.67 3.31
C LEU A 399 -4.39 -7.25 2.92
N ALA A 400 -4.91 -7.78 1.81
CA ALA A 400 -6.27 -7.52 1.37
C ALA A 400 -7.30 -7.93 2.44
N ARG A 401 -7.12 -9.09 3.09
CA ARG A 401 -7.97 -9.56 4.17
C ARG A 401 -7.93 -8.64 5.39
N MET A 402 -6.76 -8.15 5.76
CA MET A 402 -6.61 -7.19 6.86
C MET A 402 -7.35 -5.88 6.51
N ILE A 403 -7.14 -5.30 5.32
CA ILE A 403 -7.82 -4.09 4.85
C ILE A 403 -9.35 -4.30 4.80
N SER A 404 -9.82 -5.49 4.38
CA SER A 404 -11.24 -5.85 4.35
C SER A 404 -11.91 -5.77 5.73
N ARG A 405 -11.22 -6.20 6.79
CA ARG A 405 -11.74 -6.11 8.16
C ARG A 405 -12.04 -4.68 8.59
N HIS A 406 -11.30 -3.73 8.03
CA HIS A 406 -11.46 -2.29 8.30
C HIS A 406 -12.35 -1.58 7.29
N TYR A 407 -13.04 -2.31 6.39
CA TYR A 407 -13.85 -1.73 5.31
C TYR A 407 -13.07 -0.76 4.43
N GLY A 408 -11.75 -0.95 4.37
CA GLY A 408 -10.82 -0.10 3.64
C GLY A 408 -10.76 -0.39 2.15
N THR A 409 -10.20 0.54 1.39
CA THR A 409 -9.82 0.37 -0.02
C THR A 409 -8.35 -0.02 -0.11
N PHE A 410 -8.05 -1.04 -0.89
CA PHE A 410 -6.69 -1.45 -1.18
C PHE A 410 -6.14 -0.56 -2.31
N ASN A 411 -5.32 0.43 -1.99
CA ASN A 411 -4.70 1.29 -2.98
C ASN A 411 -3.34 0.72 -3.41
N PHE A 412 -3.13 0.58 -4.74
CA PHE A 412 -1.94 -0.08 -5.29
C PHE A 412 -1.24 0.80 -6.32
N THR A 413 0.07 0.64 -6.47
CA THR A 413 0.88 1.50 -7.36
C THR A 413 1.28 0.79 -8.66
N CYS A 414 2.12 1.42 -9.49
CA CYS A 414 2.70 0.95 -10.76
C CYS A 414 1.68 0.64 -11.90
N LEU A 415 0.51 1.29 -11.90
CA LEU A 415 -0.53 0.99 -12.90
C LEU A 415 -0.15 1.32 -14.34
N GLU A 416 0.78 2.24 -14.56
CA GLU A 416 1.23 2.69 -15.89
C GLU A 416 2.31 1.78 -16.49
N MET A 417 2.93 0.92 -15.68
CA MET A 417 4.13 0.19 -16.06
C MET A 417 3.84 -1.02 -16.96
N ARG A 418 4.70 -1.26 -17.92
CA ARG A 418 4.62 -2.38 -18.85
C ARG A 418 5.85 -3.28 -18.74
N ASN A 419 5.65 -4.59 -18.86
CA ASN A 419 6.77 -5.55 -18.81
C ASN A 419 7.82 -5.27 -19.90
N SER A 420 7.37 -4.81 -21.09
CA SER A 420 8.26 -4.53 -22.23
C SER A 420 9.16 -3.30 -22.03
N GLU A 421 8.88 -2.48 -21.04
CA GLU A 421 9.65 -1.28 -20.69
C GLU A 421 10.71 -1.57 -19.62
N GLN A 422 10.67 -2.78 -19.04
CA GLN A 422 11.57 -3.16 -17.95
C GLN A 422 12.83 -3.85 -18.48
N PRO A 423 14.00 -3.58 -17.89
CA PRO A 423 15.22 -4.28 -18.29
C PRO A 423 15.15 -5.78 -17.96
N ALA A 424 15.60 -6.62 -18.87
CA ALA A 424 15.47 -8.07 -18.75
C ALA A 424 16.13 -8.65 -17.47
N HIS A 425 17.28 -8.08 -17.06
CA HIS A 425 18.01 -8.55 -15.88
C HIS A 425 17.28 -8.27 -14.57
N ALA A 426 16.35 -7.31 -14.53
CA ALA A 426 15.54 -7.03 -13.35
C ALA A 426 14.45 -8.07 -13.10
N LYS A 427 14.20 -9.01 -14.03
CA LYS A 427 13.13 -10.01 -13.93
C LYS A 427 11.78 -9.42 -13.52
N SER A 428 11.51 -8.18 -13.94
CA SER A 428 10.32 -7.42 -13.57
C SER A 428 9.06 -7.92 -14.27
N ALA A 429 7.92 -7.81 -13.57
CA ALA A 429 6.62 -8.13 -14.15
C ALA A 429 5.47 -7.27 -13.59
N PRO A 430 5.49 -5.93 -13.79
CA PRO A 430 4.46 -5.05 -13.22
C PRO A 430 3.03 -5.41 -13.65
N GLN A 431 2.83 -5.85 -14.89
CA GLN A 431 1.50 -6.21 -15.37
C GLN A 431 0.92 -7.45 -14.65
N GLN A 432 1.75 -8.48 -14.40
CA GLN A 432 1.32 -9.66 -13.64
C GLN A 432 1.09 -9.32 -12.18
N LEU A 433 1.94 -8.51 -11.59
CA LEU A 433 1.80 -8.06 -10.22
C LEU A 433 0.47 -7.32 -9.99
N VAL A 434 0.12 -6.36 -10.86
CA VAL A 434 -1.18 -5.67 -10.77
C VAL A 434 -2.35 -6.66 -10.87
N GLN A 435 -2.29 -7.65 -11.77
CA GLN A 435 -3.34 -8.67 -11.88
C GLN A 435 -3.43 -9.56 -10.62
N GLN A 436 -2.31 -9.90 -9.99
CA GLN A 436 -2.29 -10.63 -8.72
C GLN A 436 -2.98 -9.82 -7.62
N VAL A 437 -2.63 -8.55 -7.47
CA VAL A 437 -3.21 -7.67 -6.45
C VAL A 437 -4.71 -7.47 -6.65
N LEU A 438 -5.16 -7.23 -7.88
CA LEU A 438 -6.58 -7.16 -8.20
C LEU A 438 -7.31 -8.46 -7.81
N SER A 439 -6.73 -9.61 -8.17
CA SER A 439 -7.30 -10.92 -7.80
C SER A 439 -7.35 -11.12 -6.29
N SER A 440 -6.30 -10.74 -5.57
CA SER A 440 -6.22 -10.86 -4.10
C SER A 440 -7.25 -9.98 -3.40
N GLY A 441 -7.37 -8.71 -3.81
CA GLY A 441 -8.34 -7.77 -3.26
C GLY A 441 -9.78 -8.25 -3.52
N TRP A 442 -10.11 -8.58 -4.74
CA TRP A 442 -11.47 -9.00 -5.10
C TRP A 442 -11.91 -10.32 -4.47
N ARG A 443 -10.97 -11.26 -4.23
CA ARG A 443 -11.27 -12.50 -3.49
C ARG A 443 -11.58 -12.26 -2.02
N GLU A 444 -11.07 -11.19 -1.43
CA GLU A 444 -11.36 -10.80 -0.05
C GLU A 444 -12.46 -9.72 0.03
N ASN A 445 -13.18 -9.46 -1.08
CA ASN A 445 -14.26 -8.47 -1.20
C ASN A 445 -13.81 -7.04 -0.86
N VAL A 446 -12.58 -6.69 -1.23
CA VAL A 446 -12.00 -5.36 -1.03
C VAL A 446 -12.07 -4.59 -2.33
N ASP A 447 -12.49 -3.33 -2.26
CA ASP A 447 -12.33 -2.39 -3.36
C ASP A 447 -10.85 -2.13 -3.59
N VAL A 448 -10.41 -2.24 -4.86
CA VAL A 448 -9.05 -1.93 -5.26
C VAL A 448 -9.04 -0.61 -6.02
N ALA A 449 -8.27 0.34 -5.55
CA ALA A 449 -7.93 1.57 -6.25
C ALA A 449 -6.45 1.54 -6.66
N GLY A 450 -5.98 2.55 -7.39
CA GLY A 450 -4.56 2.55 -7.73
C GLY A 450 -4.00 3.86 -8.21
N GLU A 451 -2.67 3.86 -8.34
CA GLU A 451 -1.86 5.01 -8.72
C GLU A 451 -0.82 4.60 -9.77
N ASN A 452 -0.38 5.55 -10.59
CA ASN A 452 0.88 5.37 -11.30
C ASN A 452 2.05 5.64 -10.35
N ALA A 453 3.17 4.93 -10.53
CA ALA A 453 4.38 5.14 -9.72
C ALA A 453 5.24 6.30 -10.26
N LEU A 454 5.33 6.42 -11.58
CA LEU A 454 6.15 7.43 -12.25
C LEU A 454 5.30 8.33 -13.14
N SER A 455 5.74 9.58 -13.30
CA SER A 455 5.07 10.53 -14.20
C SER A 455 5.07 10.02 -15.63
N ARG A 456 3.89 9.99 -16.27
CA ARG A 456 3.70 9.58 -17.67
C ARG A 456 2.79 10.60 -18.35
N TYR A 457 3.18 11.02 -19.55
CA TYR A 457 2.44 11.98 -20.36
C TYR A 457 2.10 11.40 -21.74
N ASP A 458 2.34 10.11 -21.94
CA ASP A 458 2.16 9.44 -23.22
C ASP A 458 0.94 8.51 -23.23
N ARG A 459 0.49 8.18 -24.44
CA ARG A 459 -0.66 7.29 -24.64
C ARG A 459 -0.41 5.85 -24.17
N ALA A 460 0.85 5.38 -24.17
CA ALA A 460 1.15 4.00 -23.80
C ALA A 460 0.95 3.79 -22.31
N GLY A 461 1.44 4.72 -21.45
CA GLY A 461 1.20 4.70 -20.01
C GLY A 461 -0.28 4.84 -19.67
N TYR A 462 -0.99 5.82 -20.25
CA TYR A 462 -2.43 5.98 -20.01
C TYR A 462 -3.25 4.77 -20.45
N ASN A 463 -2.93 4.17 -21.59
CA ASN A 463 -3.60 2.94 -22.03
C ASN A 463 -3.35 1.77 -21.07
N GLN A 464 -2.13 1.66 -20.52
CA GLN A 464 -1.83 0.61 -19.54
C GLN A 464 -2.66 0.79 -18.26
N ILE A 465 -2.79 2.03 -17.75
CA ILE A 465 -3.69 2.34 -16.63
C ILE A 465 -5.13 1.93 -16.96
N LEU A 466 -5.66 2.31 -18.13
CA LEU A 466 -7.02 1.95 -18.55
C LEU A 466 -7.24 0.43 -18.61
N LEU A 467 -6.25 -0.34 -19.08
CA LEU A 467 -6.31 -1.80 -19.10
C LEU A 467 -6.35 -2.39 -17.69
N ASN A 468 -5.53 -1.89 -16.78
CA ASN A 468 -5.51 -2.33 -15.38
C ASN A 468 -6.79 -1.97 -14.63
N VAL A 469 -7.33 -0.79 -14.89
CA VAL A 469 -8.57 -0.30 -14.27
C VAL A 469 -9.78 -1.14 -14.67
N ARG A 470 -9.85 -1.58 -15.93
CA ARG A 470 -10.94 -2.42 -16.46
C ARG A 470 -10.39 -3.66 -17.14
N PRO A 471 -9.83 -4.62 -16.38
CA PRO A 471 -9.20 -5.81 -16.97
C PRO A 471 -10.20 -6.68 -17.75
N ASN A 472 -11.48 -6.59 -17.41
CA ASN A 472 -12.57 -7.31 -18.08
C ASN A 472 -13.28 -6.47 -19.16
N GLY A 473 -12.73 -5.28 -19.47
CA GLY A 473 -13.29 -4.34 -20.44
C GLY A 473 -14.58 -3.66 -19.95
N VAL A 474 -15.23 -2.95 -20.86
CA VAL A 474 -16.51 -2.27 -20.60
C VAL A 474 -17.67 -3.26 -20.77
N GLY A 475 -18.65 -3.21 -19.87
CA GLY A 475 -19.87 -4.02 -19.96
C GLY A 475 -20.73 -3.59 -21.16
N LYS A 476 -21.21 -4.56 -21.94
CA LYS A 476 -22.22 -4.31 -22.96
C LYS A 476 -23.59 -4.09 -22.30
N ASN A 477 -24.41 -3.23 -22.90
CA ASN A 477 -25.78 -2.95 -22.42
C ASN A 477 -25.84 -2.46 -20.96
N GLY A 478 -24.82 -1.74 -20.49
CA GLY A 478 -24.81 -1.18 -19.13
C GLY A 478 -24.52 -2.18 -18.00
N ALA A 479 -24.26 -3.46 -18.30
CA ALA A 479 -23.88 -4.43 -17.28
C ALA A 479 -22.54 -4.04 -16.63
N ALA A 480 -22.51 -3.89 -15.31
CA ALA A 480 -21.28 -3.60 -14.59
C ALA A 480 -20.34 -4.80 -14.62
N LYS A 481 -19.10 -4.58 -15.05
CA LYS A 481 -18.00 -5.53 -14.88
C LYS A 481 -17.12 -5.08 -13.72
N GLN A 482 -16.45 -6.05 -13.10
CA GLN A 482 -15.50 -5.77 -12.03
C GLN A 482 -14.39 -4.86 -12.54
N LYS A 483 -14.15 -3.77 -11.85
CA LYS A 483 -13.22 -2.70 -12.19
C LYS A 483 -12.62 -2.10 -10.92
N MET A 484 -11.56 -1.30 -11.05
CA MET A 484 -11.04 -0.54 -9.92
C MET A 484 -12.04 0.51 -9.44
N ALA A 485 -12.00 0.83 -8.15
CA ALA A 485 -12.87 1.79 -7.49
C ALA A 485 -12.49 3.25 -7.80
N GLY A 486 -11.24 3.50 -8.16
CA GLY A 486 -10.73 4.83 -8.50
C GLY A 486 -9.28 4.78 -8.92
N VAL A 487 -8.78 5.88 -9.47
CA VAL A 487 -7.35 6.06 -9.78
C VAL A 487 -6.92 7.45 -9.35
N THR A 488 -5.71 7.53 -8.79
CA THR A 488 -5.01 8.79 -8.58
C THR A 488 -3.83 8.89 -9.51
N TYR A 489 -3.77 9.96 -10.28
CA TYR A 489 -2.67 10.24 -11.19
C TYR A 489 -1.59 11.07 -10.50
N LEU A 490 -0.38 10.57 -10.44
CA LEU A 490 0.82 11.25 -9.96
C LEU A 490 1.52 11.90 -11.14
N ARG A 491 1.69 13.24 -11.18
CA ARG A 491 1.08 14.23 -10.27
C ARG A 491 0.88 15.55 -11.03
N LEU A 492 0.20 16.50 -10.41
CA LEU A 492 0.07 17.87 -10.94
C LEU A 492 1.46 18.50 -11.07
N SER A 493 1.76 19.01 -12.25
CA SER A 493 3.02 19.66 -12.59
C SER A 493 2.82 20.61 -13.77
N ASP A 494 3.72 21.56 -13.93
CA ASP A 494 3.72 22.44 -15.12
C ASP A 494 3.90 21.63 -16.41
N GLU A 495 4.60 20.48 -16.34
CA GLU A 495 4.78 19.57 -17.47
C GLU A 495 3.48 18.87 -17.87
N LEU A 496 2.66 18.42 -16.89
CA LEU A 496 1.33 17.87 -17.18
C LEU A 496 0.46 18.88 -17.91
N LEU A 497 0.50 20.16 -17.48
CA LEU A 497 -0.34 21.24 -18.01
C LEU A 497 0.16 21.83 -19.33
N GLN A 498 1.33 21.41 -19.84
CA GLN A 498 1.74 21.79 -21.18
C GLN A 498 0.68 21.40 -22.22
N PRO A 499 0.37 22.25 -23.22
CA PRO A 499 -0.76 22.03 -24.13
C PRO A 499 -0.80 20.66 -24.80
N ARG A 500 0.37 20.11 -25.16
CA ARG A 500 0.49 18.77 -25.78
C ARG A 500 0.11 17.67 -24.79
N ASN A 501 0.69 17.69 -23.60
CA ASN A 501 0.50 16.67 -22.57
C ASN A 501 -0.92 16.74 -22.03
N PHE A 502 -1.39 17.93 -21.72
CA PHE A 502 -2.73 18.15 -21.19
C PHE A 502 -3.85 17.73 -22.14
N ARG A 503 -3.64 17.91 -23.47
CA ARG A 503 -4.58 17.38 -24.46
C ARG A 503 -4.71 15.87 -24.41
N ILE A 504 -3.60 15.14 -24.24
CA ILE A 504 -3.61 13.67 -24.11
C ILE A 504 -4.24 13.27 -22.77
N PHE A 505 -3.91 13.98 -21.71
CA PHE A 505 -4.48 13.77 -20.38
C PHE A 505 -6.00 13.94 -20.37
N LYS A 506 -6.56 14.99 -21.00
CA LYS A 506 -8.03 15.16 -21.14
C LYS A 506 -8.70 14.00 -21.85
N LEU A 507 -8.07 13.39 -22.85
CA LEU A 507 -8.57 12.18 -23.49
C LEU A 507 -8.53 10.98 -22.55
N PHE A 508 -7.50 10.89 -21.71
CA PHE A 508 -7.40 9.85 -20.69
C PHE A 508 -8.52 10.00 -19.64
N VAL A 509 -8.75 11.20 -19.11
CA VAL A 509 -9.87 11.49 -18.19
C VAL A 509 -11.20 11.03 -18.78
N LYS A 510 -11.51 11.45 -20.02
CA LYS A 510 -12.74 11.04 -20.71
C LYS A 510 -12.87 9.50 -20.80
N LYS A 511 -11.79 8.81 -21.09
CA LYS A 511 -11.79 7.33 -21.14
C LYS A 511 -11.90 6.68 -19.76
N MET A 512 -11.38 7.28 -18.71
CA MET A 512 -11.60 6.83 -17.33
C MET A 512 -13.09 6.87 -16.98
N HIS A 513 -13.82 7.84 -17.47
CA HIS A 513 -15.25 7.99 -17.32
C HIS A 513 -16.06 7.16 -18.34
N ALA A 514 -15.42 6.29 -19.13
CA ALA A 514 -16.03 5.46 -20.18
C ALA A 514 -16.79 6.28 -21.24
N ASP A 515 -16.23 7.43 -21.64
CA ASP A 515 -16.80 8.41 -22.58
C ASP A 515 -18.18 8.96 -22.14
N GLN A 516 -18.53 8.82 -20.85
CA GLN A 516 -19.73 9.43 -20.29
C GLN A 516 -19.52 10.91 -20.02
N ASP A 517 -20.61 11.66 -20.04
CA ASP A 517 -20.54 13.09 -19.70
C ASP A 517 -20.12 13.26 -18.24
N TYR A 518 -19.26 14.24 -18.03
CA TYR A 518 -18.80 14.60 -16.70
C TYR A 518 -19.94 15.22 -15.89
N CYS A 519 -20.22 14.68 -14.71
CA CYS A 519 -21.14 15.31 -13.77
C CYS A 519 -20.57 16.64 -13.30
N ARG A 520 -21.18 17.75 -13.74
CA ARG A 520 -20.66 19.11 -13.48
C ARG A 520 -20.73 19.52 -12.02
N ASP A 521 -21.68 18.99 -11.27
CA ASP A 521 -21.90 19.36 -9.88
C ASP A 521 -21.53 18.24 -8.92
N ILE A 522 -20.80 18.60 -7.87
CA ILE A 522 -20.42 17.68 -6.77
C ILE A 522 -21.66 17.03 -6.16
N THR A 523 -22.75 17.77 -6.06
CA THR A 523 -24.06 17.28 -5.64
C THR A 523 -24.62 16.21 -6.58
N ASP A 524 -24.39 16.32 -7.88
CA ASP A 524 -24.91 15.39 -8.87
C ASP A 524 -24.20 14.05 -8.87
N VAL A 525 -22.91 13.99 -8.59
CA VAL A 525 -22.20 12.71 -8.42
C VAL A 525 -22.61 12.00 -7.13
N ALA A 526 -22.87 12.77 -6.06
CA ALA A 526 -23.44 12.24 -4.83
C ALA A 526 -24.94 11.94 -4.95
N LEU A 527 -25.65 12.59 -5.89
CA LEU A 527 -27.09 12.53 -6.11
C LEU A 527 -27.46 11.80 -7.41
N CYS A 528 -26.51 11.26 -8.20
CA CYS A 528 -26.86 10.35 -9.28
C CYS A 528 -27.58 9.14 -8.67
N ARG A 529 -28.89 9.32 -8.51
CA ARG A 529 -29.79 8.25 -8.09
C ARG A 529 -30.05 7.35 -9.28
N ASP A 530 -30.12 6.04 -9.04
CA ASP A 530 -30.73 5.13 -9.99
C ASP A 530 -32.23 5.54 -10.21
N GLN A 531 -32.87 4.98 -11.18
CA GLN A 531 -34.31 5.22 -11.46
C GLN A 531 -35.20 4.91 -10.25
N ASN A 532 -34.68 4.23 -9.22
CA ASN A 532 -35.36 3.92 -7.96
C ASN A 532 -34.96 4.86 -6.80
N GLY A 533 -34.26 5.98 -7.08
CA GLY A 533 -33.90 6.98 -6.09
C GLY A 533 -32.75 6.59 -5.16
N ARG A 534 -31.96 5.54 -5.46
CA ARG A 534 -30.82 5.10 -4.66
C ARG A 534 -29.57 5.83 -5.10
N PHE A 535 -28.79 6.32 -4.13
CA PHE A 535 -27.50 6.93 -4.40
C PHE A 535 -26.52 5.89 -4.96
N LEU A 536 -26.04 6.05 -6.18
CA LEU A 536 -25.08 5.15 -6.82
C LEU A 536 -23.72 5.08 -6.05
N TRP A 537 -23.40 6.11 -5.29
CA TRP A 537 -22.25 6.14 -4.40
C TRP A 537 -22.47 5.43 -3.06
N MET A 538 -23.72 5.25 -2.60
CA MET A 538 -24.04 4.54 -1.35
C MET A 538 -24.06 3.01 -1.50
N ASN A 539 -23.98 2.46 -2.72
CA ASN A 539 -23.92 1.01 -2.91
C ASN A 539 -22.56 0.40 -2.49
N PHE A 540 -21.55 1.22 -2.16
CA PHE A 540 -20.29 0.76 -1.59
C PHE A 540 -20.34 0.62 -0.05
N TRP A 541 -21.43 1.06 0.59
CA TRP A 541 -21.61 0.97 2.04
C TRP A 541 -22.92 0.25 2.36
N ARG A 542 -22.95 -1.09 2.29
CA ARG A 542 -23.96 -1.89 2.97
C ARG A 542 -23.36 -2.42 4.26
N PRO A 543 -23.82 -1.94 5.43
CA PRO A 543 -23.63 -2.72 6.65
C PRO A 543 -24.39 -4.05 6.47
N PRO A 544 -23.89 -5.17 7.05
CA PRO A 544 -24.60 -6.43 7.00
C PRO A 544 -26.00 -6.23 7.60
N ASN A 545 -27.03 -6.73 6.91
CA ASN A 545 -28.42 -6.69 7.32
C ASN A 545 -28.54 -7.14 8.79
N ARG A 546 -28.76 -6.21 9.70
CA ARG A 546 -29.37 -6.53 10.98
C ARG A 546 -30.83 -6.83 10.69
N SER A 547 -31.22 -8.08 10.82
CA SER A 547 -32.59 -8.52 10.83
C SER A 547 -33.38 -7.69 11.85
N ASN A 548 -34.34 -6.89 11.35
CA ASN A 548 -35.30 -6.21 12.19
C ASN A 548 -36.19 -7.24 12.90
N HIS A 549 -35.92 -7.45 14.18
CA HIS A 549 -36.94 -7.89 15.11
C HIS A 549 -37.56 -6.65 15.77
N SER A 550 -38.56 -6.09 15.09
CA SER A 550 -39.48 -5.13 15.70
C SER A 550 -40.44 -5.91 16.58
N HIS A 551 -40.24 -5.88 17.88
CA HIS A 551 -41.32 -6.18 18.83
C HIS A 551 -42.12 -4.89 19.01
N GLY A 552 -43.34 -4.93 18.50
CA GLY A 552 -44.38 -3.95 18.78
C GLY A 552 -44.72 -3.99 20.29
N ILE A 553 -44.63 -2.84 20.93
CA ILE A 553 -45.29 -2.60 22.22
C ILE A 553 -46.42 -1.63 21.95
N GLU A 554 -47.65 -2.17 21.91
CA GLU A 554 -48.88 -1.38 22.00
C GLU A 554 -48.92 -0.64 23.33
N LYS A 555 -49.15 0.65 23.23
CA LYS A 555 -49.62 1.46 24.36
C LYS A 555 -51.12 1.20 24.56
N ARG A 556 -51.50 0.77 25.74
CA ARG A 556 -52.83 1.05 26.31
C ARG A 556 -52.67 1.56 27.74
N ILE A 557 -53.30 2.74 27.93
CA ILE A 557 -53.68 3.49 29.12
C ILE A 557 -52.53 4.16 29.89
#